data_78195f1fc07985d0d72dd33cc8cf6864
#
_entry.id   78195f1fc07985d0d72dd33cc8cf6864
#
_cell.length_a   1.000
_cell.length_b   1.000
_cell.length_c   1.000
_cell.angle_alpha   90.00
_cell.angle_beta   90.00
_cell.angle_gamma   90.00
#
_symmetry.space_group_name_H-M   'P 1'
#
loop_
_entity.id
_entity.type
_entity.pdbx_description
1 polymer ?
#
loop_
_entity_poly.entity_id
_entity_poly.type
_entity_poly.pdbx_seq_one_letter_code
_entity_poly.pdbx_strand_id
1 'polypeptide(L)'
;MNNIVKVTRLFDLLERLQVNYPKEDILAGKVQGVWRKYSSREYVEISHDYAYGFLEYGLQQQDKVITVMNNRPEWNFVDMGTALAGMVHVPVYSTLSEDDYRYIIPHSDAKIIIIGSALLYKHLAPVIASLKNPPAVFTVDPVEGANNLDQIVTIGRDNKEKWASVIEENKKNITPDTLLTIIYTSGATGTPKGVMHAHSSIVFNFLAHAAQQCKNSSHRYLSFLPLCLIYERTMNYEFQSLGISIYYAENMGTIARDLKDIQADGFCAVPRVIEMMYKKLEDAG
;
A
#
# COMPACT_ATOMS: atom_id res chain seq x y z
N MET A 1 -2.82 -32.55 3.32
CA MET A 1 -3.07 -31.21 3.87
C MET A 1 -2.00 -30.30 3.27
N ASN A 2 -2.36 -29.34 2.44
CA ASN A 2 -1.38 -28.39 1.95
C ASN A 2 -0.89 -27.55 3.15
N ASN A 3 0.40 -27.61 3.43
CA ASN A 3 0.99 -26.77 4.46
C ASN A 3 0.74 -25.31 4.10
N ILE A 4 0.03 -24.57 4.96
CA ILE A 4 -0.16 -23.14 4.81
C ILE A 4 1.18 -22.46 5.09
N VAL A 5 1.65 -21.64 4.15
CA VAL A 5 2.89 -20.85 4.29
C VAL A 5 2.79 -20.00 5.56
N LYS A 6 3.77 -20.12 6.43
CA LYS A 6 3.83 -19.36 7.68
C LYS A 6 4.27 -17.93 7.39
N VAL A 7 3.52 -16.97 7.90
CA VAL A 7 3.84 -15.53 7.77
C VAL A 7 4.47 -15.05 9.07
N THR A 8 5.69 -14.55 8.99
CA THR A 8 6.44 -13.95 10.10
C THR A 8 6.90 -12.54 9.78
N ARG A 9 7.03 -12.23 8.49
CA ARG A 9 7.35 -10.90 7.94
C ARG A 9 6.30 -10.56 6.90
N LEU A 10 6.09 -9.28 6.63
CA LEU A 10 5.02 -8.86 5.75
C LEU A 10 5.10 -9.50 4.36
N PHE A 11 6.27 -9.53 3.75
CA PHE A 11 6.46 -10.08 2.41
C PHE A 11 6.25 -11.60 2.30
N ASP A 12 6.19 -12.35 3.42
CA ASP A 12 5.82 -13.77 3.42
C ASP A 12 4.37 -13.98 2.92
N LEU A 13 3.55 -12.92 2.93
CA LEU A 13 2.22 -12.93 2.33
C LEU A 13 2.26 -13.21 0.83
N LEU A 14 3.29 -12.73 0.11
CA LEU A 14 3.42 -12.95 -1.33
C LEU A 14 3.57 -14.45 -1.65
N GLU A 15 4.42 -15.17 -0.92
CA GLU A 15 4.56 -16.60 -1.06
C GLU A 15 3.27 -17.33 -0.67
N ARG A 16 2.64 -16.93 0.44
CA ARG A 16 1.36 -17.50 0.88
C ARG A 16 0.28 -17.34 -0.18
N LEU A 17 0.17 -16.17 -0.83
CA LEU A 17 -0.79 -15.94 -1.91
C LEU A 17 -0.49 -16.82 -3.12
N GLN A 18 0.76 -16.92 -3.51
CA GLN A 18 1.17 -17.71 -4.67
C GLN A 18 0.94 -19.22 -4.47
N VAL A 19 1.23 -19.74 -3.28
CA VAL A 19 1.19 -21.17 -2.97
C VAL A 19 -0.21 -21.62 -2.51
N ASN A 20 -0.84 -20.86 -1.62
CA ASN A 20 -2.07 -21.29 -0.97
C ASN A 20 -3.34 -20.69 -1.60
N TYR A 21 -3.22 -19.53 -2.25
CA TYR A 21 -4.36 -18.80 -2.79
C TYR A 21 -4.10 -18.26 -4.22
N PRO A 22 -3.70 -19.14 -5.19
CA PRO A 22 -3.56 -18.69 -6.57
C PRO A 22 -4.95 -18.33 -7.14
N LYS A 23 -5.10 -17.08 -7.57
CA LYS A 23 -6.34 -16.58 -8.17
C LYS A 23 -6.07 -15.39 -9.09
N GLU A 24 -7.06 -15.07 -9.95
CA GLU A 24 -6.93 -14.08 -11.01
C GLU A 24 -7.28 -12.65 -10.58
N ASP A 25 -7.82 -12.48 -9.38
CA ASP A 25 -8.33 -11.19 -8.90
C ASP A 25 -8.02 -10.94 -7.42
N ILE A 26 -6.76 -11.21 -7.00
CA ILE A 26 -6.39 -10.96 -5.58
C ILE A 26 -6.44 -9.47 -5.23
N LEU A 27 -6.06 -8.60 -6.16
CA LEU A 27 -6.21 -7.15 -6.07
C LEU A 27 -6.91 -6.63 -7.32
N ALA A 28 -7.73 -5.59 -7.17
CA ALA A 28 -8.35 -4.91 -8.31
C ALA A 28 -8.50 -3.41 -8.06
N GLY A 29 -8.27 -2.62 -9.09
CA GLY A 29 -8.50 -1.17 -9.10
C GLY A 29 -9.10 -0.73 -10.41
N LYS A 30 -9.73 0.46 -10.44
CA LYS A 30 -10.29 0.98 -11.69
C LYS A 30 -9.25 1.77 -12.48
N VAL A 31 -9.19 1.48 -13.77
CA VAL A 31 -8.45 2.25 -14.76
C VAL A 31 -9.47 2.75 -15.78
N GLN A 32 -9.62 4.06 -15.89
CA GLN A 32 -10.63 4.70 -16.75
C GLN A 32 -12.07 4.14 -16.53
N GLY A 33 -12.41 3.89 -15.25
CA GLY A 33 -13.72 3.39 -14.84
C GLY A 33 -13.93 1.87 -15.02
N VAL A 34 -12.95 1.13 -15.55
CA VAL A 34 -13.01 -0.33 -15.74
C VAL A 34 -12.14 -1.04 -14.70
N TRP A 35 -12.67 -2.10 -14.10
CA TRP A 35 -11.91 -2.92 -13.14
C TRP A 35 -10.77 -3.65 -13.82
N ARG A 36 -9.52 -3.25 -13.51
CA ARG A 36 -8.32 -4.03 -13.78
C ARG A 36 -8.06 -4.93 -12.59
N LYS A 37 -8.02 -6.23 -12.85
CA LYS A 37 -7.71 -7.26 -11.87
C LYS A 37 -6.24 -7.65 -11.99
N TYR A 38 -5.66 -8.03 -10.85
CA TYR A 38 -4.29 -8.54 -10.77
C TYR A 38 -4.35 -9.90 -10.10
N SER A 39 -3.77 -10.89 -10.75
CA SER A 39 -3.63 -12.24 -10.20
C SER A 39 -2.62 -12.28 -9.04
N SER A 40 -2.69 -13.33 -8.23
CA SER A 40 -1.70 -13.57 -7.18
C SER A 40 -0.28 -13.60 -7.74
N ARG A 41 -0.11 -14.16 -8.94
CA ARG A 41 1.16 -14.22 -9.64
C ARG A 41 1.66 -12.83 -10.08
N GLU A 42 0.81 -12.03 -10.74
CA GLU A 42 1.16 -10.67 -11.15
C GLU A 42 1.52 -9.81 -9.94
N TYR A 43 0.78 -9.94 -8.83
CA TYR A 43 1.09 -9.21 -7.61
C TYR A 43 2.49 -9.52 -7.09
N VAL A 44 2.87 -10.80 -7.06
CA VAL A 44 4.22 -11.23 -6.64
C VAL A 44 5.28 -10.68 -7.61
N GLU A 45 5.09 -10.84 -8.91
CA GLU A 45 6.03 -10.40 -9.95
C GLU A 45 6.26 -8.88 -9.90
N ILE A 46 5.18 -8.09 -9.87
CA ILE A 46 5.25 -6.62 -9.82
C ILE A 46 5.91 -6.15 -8.52
N SER A 47 5.61 -6.78 -7.37
CA SER A 47 6.24 -6.42 -6.10
C SER A 47 7.76 -6.64 -6.12
N HIS A 48 8.22 -7.70 -6.78
CA HIS A 48 9.65 -7.94 -6.98
C HIS A 48 10.27 -6.94 -7.96
N ASP A 49 9.56 -6.60 -9.07
CA ASP A 49 10.03 -5.58 -10.01
C ASP A 49 10.23 -4.23 -9.30
N TYR A 50 9.34 -3.85 -8.37
CA TYR A 50 9.54 -2.66 -7.53
C TYR A 50 10.77 -2.78 -6.63
N ALA A 51 10.94 -3.93 -5.97
CA ALA A 51 12.12 -4.15 -5.10
C ALA A 51 13.43 -4.02 -5.88
N TYR A 52 13.52 -4.65 -7.05
CA TYR A 52 14.67 -4.53 -7.94
C TYR A 52 14.87 -3.10 -8.43
N GLY A 53 13.79 -2.43 -8.80
CA GLY A 53 13.82 -1.06 -9.29
C GLY A 53 14.31 -0.06 -8.25
N PHE A 54 13.87 -0.17 -7.01
CA PHE A 54 14.37 0.68 -5.92
C PHE A 54 15.86 0.47 -5.67
N LEU A 55 16.33 -0.79 -5.68
CA LEU A 55 17.76 -1.10 -5.54
C LEU A 55 18.58 -0.57 -6.72
N GLU A 56 18.11 -0.75 -7.97
CA GLU A 56 18.79 -0.23 -9.15
C GLU A 56 18.81 1.31 -9.18
N TYR A 57 17.75 1.96 -8.67
CA TYR A 57 17.71 3.40 -8.51
C TYR A 57 18.69 3.93 -7.45
N GLY A 58 19.26 3.04 -6.64
CA GLY A 58 20.31 3.36 -5.66
C GLY A 58 19.85 3.43 -4.21
N LEU A 59 18.62 3.03 -3.90
CA LEU A 59 18.17 2.95 -2.51
C LEU A 59 18.83 1.76 -1.80
N GLN A 60 19.00 1.92 -0.50
CA GLN A 60 19.60 0.93 0.39
C GLN A 60 18.59 0.45 1.44
N GLN A 61 18.95 -0.61 2.17
CA GLN A 61 18.15 -1.06 3.30
C GLN A 61 17.93 0.09 4.31
N GLN A 62 16.72 0.14 4.85
CA GLN A 62 16.25 1.18 5.79
C GLN A 62 16.10 2.59 5.19
N ASP A 63 16.36 2.79 3.88
CA ASP A 63 15.91 4.01 3.21
C ASP A 63 14.38 4.09 3.21
N LYS A 64 13.85 5.30 3.26
CA LYS A 64 12.41 5.55 3.37
C LYS A 64 11.83 5.94 2.02
N VAL A 65 10.66 5.36 1.74
CA VAL A 65 9.85 5.65 0.55
C VAL A 65 8.49 6.17 1.02
N ILE A 66 8.18 7.44 0.73
CA ILE A 66 6.87 8.01 1.00
C ILE A 66 5.89 7.64 -0.10
N THR A 67 4.65 7.33 0.26
CA THR A 67 3.50 7.33 -0.67
C THR A 67 2.45 8.33 -0.23
N VAL A 68 1.96 9.13 -1.17
CA VAL A 68 0.80 10.02 -1.00
C VAL A 68 -0.19 9.69 -2.11
N MET A 69 -1.13 8.80 -1.84
CA MET A 69 -2.10 8.33 -2.83
C MET A 69 -3.37 7.79 -2.17
N ASN A 70 -4.46 7.78 -2.95
CA ASN A 70 -5.68 7.06 -2.57
C ASN A 70 -5.45 5.54 -2.70
N ASN A 71 -6.40 4.76 -2.17
CA ASN A 71 -6.33 3.31 -2.26
C ASN A 71 -6.30 2.84 -3.72
N ARG A 72 -5.33 2.01 -4.03
CA ARG A 72 -5.14 1.43 -5.35
C ARG A 72 -4.15 0.24 -5.29
N PRO A 73 -4.16 -0.67 -6.26
CA PRO A 73 -3.23 -1.81 -6.27
C PRO A 73 -1.76 -1.42 -6.17
N GLU A 74 -1.36 -0.32 -6.82
CA GLU A 74 0.02 0.18 -6.83
C GLU A 74 0.54 0.52 -5.43
N TRP A 75 -0.34 0.92 -4.51
CA TRP A 75 0.03 1.12 -3.12
C TRP A 75 0.60 -0.17 -2.50
N ASN A 76 -0.03 -1.33 -2.79
CA ASN A 76 0.42 -2.62 -2.29
C ASN A 76 1.71 -3.09 -2.96
N PHE A 77 1.85 -2.81 -4.27
CA PHE A 77 3.08 -3.17 -5.00
C PHE A 77 4.30 -2.44 -4.42
N VAL A 78 4.16 -1.15 -4.15
CA VAL A 78 5.21 -0.34 -3.49
C VAL A 78 5.47 -0.85 -2.08
N ASP A 79 4.43 -1.11 -1.30
CA ASP A 79 4.54 -1.58 0.08
C ASP A 79 5.29 -2.92 0.18
N MET A 80 4.94 -3.88 -0.66
CA MET A 80 5.63 -5.17 -0.71
C MET A 80 7.03 -5.06 -1.32
N GLY A 81 7.21 -4.22 -2.34
CA GLY A 81 8.52 -3.96 -2.93
C GLY A 81 9.51 -3.36 -1.94
N THR A 82 9.08 -2.38 -1.14
CA THR A 82 9.90 -1.80 -0.07
C THR A 82 10.21 -2.83 1.02
N ALA A 83 9.23 -3.65 1.42
CA ALA A 83 9.43 -4.70 2.41
C ALA A 83 10.43 -5.77 1.96
N LEU A 84 10.36 -6.23 0.69
CA LEU A 84 11.30 -7.19 0.08
C LEU A 84 12.73 -6.65 0.04
N ALA A 85 12.88 -5.37 -0.27
CA ALA A 85 14.18 -4.71 -0.35
C ALA A 85 14.75 -4.30 1.01
N GLY A 86 14.00 -4.50 2.12
CA GLY A 86 14.41 -4.10 3.46
C GLY A 86 14.35 -2.57 3.70
N MET A 87 13.56 -1.88 2.90
CA MET A 87 13.30 -0.45 3.01
C MET A 87 12.09 -0.18 3.91
N VAL A 88 11.88 1.07 4.27
CA VAL A 88 10.79 1.50 5.16
C VAL A 88 9.74 2.27 4.38
N HIS A 89 8.53 1.75 4.32
CA HIS A 89 7.41 2.44 3.72
C HIS A 89 6.82 3.48 4.68
N VAL A 90 6.62 4.70 4.18
CA VAL A 90 6.03 5.83 4.92
C VAL A 90 4.77 6.30 4.19
N PRO A 91 3.63 5.64 4.43
CA PRO A 91 2.38 6.07 3.80
C PRO A 91 1.84 7.32 4.51
N VAL A 92 1.55 8.36 3.72
CA VAL A 92 1.09 9.65 4.21
C VAL A 92 -0.30 9.94 3.66
N TYR A 93 -1.16 10.52 4.50
CA TYR A 93 -2.53 10.83 4.15
C TYR A 93 -2.60 11.90 3.06
N SER A 94 -3.46 11.70 2.07
CA SER A 94 -3.52 12.53 0.85
C SER A 94 -4.20 13.89 1.04
N THR A 95 -4.78 14.16 2.21
CA THR A 95 -5.52 15.40 2.50
C THR A 95 -4.96 16.17 3.70
N LEU A 96 -3.66 16.01 3.97
CA LEU A 96 -2.97 16.81 5.00
C LEU A 96 -2.78 18.26 4.52
N SER A 97 -2.52 19.15 5.48
CA SER A 97 -2.14 20.53 5.21
C SER A 97 -0.74 20.61 4.57
N GLU A 98 -0.44 21.70 3.87
CA GLU A 98 0.90 21.93 3.34
C GLU A 98 1.97 21.96 4.45
N ASP A 99 1.64 22.52 5.61
CA ASP A 99 2.56 22.59 6.75
C ASP A 99 2.88 21.22 7.31
N ASP A 100 1.90 20.29 7.35
CA ASP A 100 2.14 18.90 7.71
C ASP A 100 3.10 18.23 6.74
N TYR A 101 2.90 18.42 5.43
CA TYR A 101 3.83 17.89 4.42
C TYR A 101 5.23 18.51 4.53
N ARG A 102 5.34 19.83 4.77
CA ARG A 102 6.63 20.51 4.99
C ARG A 102 7.39 19.95 6.20
N TYR A 103 6.65 19.43 7.18
CA TYR A 103 7.25 18.78 8.34
C TYR A 103 7.55 17.31 8.08
N ILE A 104 6.58 16.53 7.61
CA ILE A 104 6.68 15.07 7.49
C ILE A 104 7.75 14.66 6.47
N ILE A 105 7.79 15.29 5.29
CA ILE A 105 8.70 14.89 4.21
C ILE A 105 10.17 14.94 4.67
N PRO A 106 10.70 16.08 5.16
CA PRO A 106 12.08 16.12 5.65
C PRO A 106 12.30 15.32 6.94
N HIS A 107 11.31 15.27 7.86
CA HIS A 107 11.43 14.51 9.11
C HIS A 107 11.56 13.00 8.88
N SER A 108 10.94 12.48 7.84
CA SER A 108 11.04 11.05 7.48
C SER A 108 12.40 10.67 6.88
N ASP A 109 13.18 11.63 6.40
CA ASP A 109 14.41 11.41 5.60
C ASP A 109 14.17 10.50 4.39
N ALA A 110 13.01 10.62 3.74
CA ALA A 110 12.66 9.80 2.60
C ALA A 110 13.53 10.14 1.38
N LYS A 111 13.94 9.10 0.63
CA LYS A 111 14.72 9.24 -0.61
C LYS A 111 13.82 9.41 -1.82
N ILE A 112 12.63 8.81 -1.77
CA ILE A 112 11.61 8.87 -2.83
C ILE A 112 10.27 9.25 -2.22
N ILE A 113 9.51 10.08 -2.95
CA ILE A 113 8.08 10.31 -2.74
C ILE A 113 7.30 9.90 -3.97
N ILE A 114 6.29 9.05 -3.79
CA ILE A 114 5.41 8.54 -4.83
C ILE A 114 4.03 9.17 -4.65
N ILE A 115 3.56 9.88 -5.67
CA ILE A 115 2.32 10.64 -5.65
C ILE A 115 1.31 9.98 -6.60
N GLY A 116 0.09 9.69 -6.09
CA GLY A 116 -0.89 8.86 -6.79
C GLY A 116 -1.53 9.50 -8.01
N SER A 117 -1.68 10.82 -8.05
CA SER A 117 -2.44 11.49 -9.12
C SER A 117 -1.88 12.86 -9.49
N ALA A 118 -2.25 13.34 -10.68
CA ALA A 118 -1.90 14.68 -11.16
C ALA A 118 -2.41 15.80 -10.24
N LEU A 119 -3.59 15.62 -9.65
CA LEU A 119 -4.15 16.59 -8.71
C LEU A 119 -3.30 16.69 -7.44
N LEU A 120 -2.92 15.56 -6.86
CA LEU A 120 -2.03 15.52 -5.69
C LEU A 120 -0.64 16.06 -6.03
N TYR A 121 -0.11 15.75 -7.21
CA TYR A 121 1.17 16.30 -7.65
C TYR A 121 1.13 17.82 -7.74
N LYS A 122 0.09 18.40 -8.36
CA LYS A 122 -0.09 19.86 -8.44
C LYS A 122 -0.11 20.52 -7.06
N HIS A 123 -0.68 19.85 -6.08
CA HIS A 123 -0.74 20.34 -4.69
C HIS A 123 0.62 20.22 -3.97
N LEU A 124 1.32 19.11 -4.16
CA LEU A 124 2.56 18.81 -3.44
C LEU A 124 3.83 19.37 -4.07
N ALA A 125 3.87 19.54 -5.38
CA ALA A 125 5.07 19.99 -6.10
C ALA A 125 5.65 21.32 -5.56
N PRO A 126 4.85 22.37 -5.25
CA PRO A 126 5.37 23.59 -4.65
C PRO A 126 5.95 23.38 -3.25
N VAL A 127 5.32 22.50 -2.46
CA VAL A 127 5.80 22.14 -1.12
C VAL A 127 7.16 21.46 -1.22
N ILE A 128 7.27 20.45 -2.08
CA ILE A 128 8.50 19.67 -2.26
C ILE A 128 9.62 20.56 -2.80
N ALA A 129 9.35 21.41 -3.78
CA ALA A 129 10.32 22.33 -4.34
C ALA A 129 10.87 23.35 -3.32
N SER A 130 10.12 23.65 -2.25
CA SER A 130 10.55 24.56 -1.18
C SER A 130 11.48 23.89 -0.14
N LEU A 131 11.63 22.56 -0.18
CA LEU A 131 12.47 21.83 0.76
C LEU A 131 13.96 22.02 0.44
N LYS A 132 14.80 22.02 1.46
CA LYS A 132 16.26 22.16 1.29
C LYS A 132 16.86 20.94 0.56
N ASN A 133 16.38 19.74 0.89
CA ASN A 133 16.81 18.49 0.30
C ASN A 133 15.55 17.69 -0.09
N PRO A 134 14.94 17.98 -1.26
CA PRO A 134 13.74 17.28 -1.68
C PRO A 134 14.05 15.82 -2.06
N PRO A 135 13.14 14.87 -1.74
CA PRO A 135 13.24 13.52 -2.26
C PRO A 135 13.03 13.49 -3.77
N ALA A 136 13.47 12.40 -4.42
CA ALA A 136 13.10 12.16 -5.81
C ALA A 136 11.58 11.93 -5.92
N VAL A 137 10.95 12.54 -6.92
CA VAL A 137 9.48 12.51 -7.09
C VAL A 137 9.11 11.59 -8.24
N PHE A 138 8.18 10.67 -7.97
CA PHE A 138 7.54 9.83 -8.96
C PHE A 138 6.02 9.97 -8.87
N THR A 139 5.33 9.88 -10.01
CA THR A 139 3.87 9.89 -10.06
C THR A 139 3.36 8.56 -10.60
N VAL A 140 2.24 8.08 -10.06
CA VAL A 140 1.59 6.86 -10.55
C VAL A 140 0.85 7.17 -11.85
N ASP A 141 -0.03 8.18 -11.82
CA ASP A 141 -0.65 8.68 -13.05
C ASP A 141 0.38 9.52 -13.82
N PRO A 142 0.44 9.41 -15.16
CA PRO A 142 1.34 10.23 -15.97
C PRO A 142 1.11 11.73 -15.76
N VAL A 143 2.19 12.46 -15.47
CA VAL A 143 2.16 13.91 -15.30
C VAL A 143 3.32 14.52 -16.10
N GLU A 144 3.04 15.52 -16.91
CA GLU A 144 4.06 16.22 -17.69
C GLU A 144 5.11 16.85 -16.77
N GLY A 145 6.37 16.61 -17.07
CA GLY A 145 7.51 17.14 -16.30
C GLY A 145 7.82 16.39 -15.01
N ALA A 146 7.10 15.31 -14.67
CA ALA A 146 7.39 14.44 -13.54
C ALA A 146 7.84 13.04 -14.00
N ASN A 147 8.69 12.39 -13.20
CA ASN A 147 9.01 10.98 -13.45
C ASN A 147 7.79 10.10 -13.18
N ASN A 148 7.54 9.12 -14.05
CA ASN A 148 6.49 8.16 -13.83
C ASN A 148 7.00 6.94 -13.07
N LEU A 149 6.19 6.39 -12.18
CA LEU A 149 6.54 5.24 -11.33
C LEU A 149 6.82 3.97 -12.15
N ASP A 150 6.25 3.85 -13.36
CA ASP A 150 6.53 2.74 -14.28
C ASP A 150 8.01 2.66 -14.68
N GLN A 151 8.76 3.76 -14.58
CA GLN A 151 10.21 3.75 -14.79
C GLN A 151 10.92 2.87 -13.76
N ILE A 152 10.51 2.92 -12.49
CA ILE A 152 11.06 2.08 -11.41
C ILE A 152 10.78 0.60 -11.72
N VAL A 153 9.55 0.27 -12.12
CA VAL A 153 9.16 -1.11 -12.49
C VAL A 153 9.97 -1.61 -13.68
N THR A 154 10.12 -0.76 -14.71
CA THR A 154 10.83 -1.12 -15.94
C THR A 154 12.32 -1.40 -15.67
N ILE A 155 13.01 -0.47 -14.98
CA ILE A 155 14.43 -0.67 -14.66
C ILE A 155 14.61 -1.87 -13.70
N GLY A 156 13.67 -2.14 -12.82
CA GLY A 156 13.69 -3.31 -11.96
C GLY A 156 13.59 -4.60 -12.76
N ARG A 157 12.65 -4.68 -13.68
CA ARG A 157 12.46 -5.83 -14.57
C ARG A 157 13.68 -6.09 -15.43
N ASP A 158 14.25 -5.04 -16.02
CA ASP A 158 15.42 -5.12 -16.88
C ASP A 158 16.69 -5.56 -16.13
N ASN A 159 16.77 -5.31 -14.82
CA ASN A 159 17.90 -5.65 -13.96
C ASN A 159 17.61 -6.78 -12.97
N LYS A 160 16.55 -7.57 -13.20
CA LYS A 160 16.13 -8.66 -12.33
C LYS A 160 17.25 -9.65 -12.01
N GLU A 161 18.04 -10.06 -13.01
CA GLU A 161 19.12 -11.03 -12.83
C GLU A 161 20.19 -10.52 -11.85
N LYS A 162 20.48 -9.21 -11.88
CA LYS A 162 21.42 -8.57 -10.96
C LYS A 162 20.94 -8.59 -9.52
N TRP A 163 19.63 -8.36 -9.29
CA TRP A 163 19.10 -8.10 -7.96
C TRP A 163 18.37 -9.28 -7.31
N ALA A 164 18.01 -10.32 -8.07
CA ALA A 164 17.26 -11.46 -7.53
C ALA A 164 17.98 -12.14 -6.36
N SER A 165 19.30 -12.37 -6.48
CA SER A 165 20.09 -12.98 -5.40
C SER A 165 20.19 -12.06 -4.17
N VAL A 166 20.28 -10.74 -4.38
CA VAL A 166 20.32 -9.75 -3.30
C VAL A 166 19.01 -9.73 -2.51
N ILE A 167 17.86 -9.76 -3.20
CA ILE A 167 16.55 -9.85 -2.53
C ILE A 167 16.43 -11.15 -1.74
N GLU A 168 16.85 -12.30 -2.28
CA GLU A 168 16.81 -13.57 -1.55
C GLU A 168 17.73 -13.56 -0.31
N GLU A 169 18.85 -12.87 -0.36
CA GLU A 169 19.73 -12.66 0.80
C GLU A 169 19.09 -11.70 1.81
N ASN A 170 18.52 -10.58 1.35
CA ASN A 170 17.78 -9.65 2.21
C ASN A 170 16.65 -10.36 2.96
N LYS A 171 15.88 -11.20 2.28
CA LYS A 171 14.78 -11.98 2.91
C LYS A 171 15.29 -12.89 4.04
N LYS A 172 16.53 -13.37 3.98
CA LYS A 172 17.13 -14.18 5.07
C LYS A 172 17.57 -13.30 6.25
N ASN A 173 18.05 -12.09 5.97
CA ASN A 173 18.59 -11.17 6.97
C ASN A 173 17.52 -10.30 7.66
N ILE A 174 16.40 -10.04 6.98
CA ILE A 174 15.26 -9.31 7.55
C ILE A 174 14.56 -10.19 8.59
N THR A 175 14.60 -9.74 9.84
CA THR A 175 13.94 -10.42 10.97
C THR A 175 12.54 -9.86 11.21
N PRO A 176 11.69 -10.55 12.00
CA PRO A 176 10.40 -10.01 12.43
C PRO A 176 10.50 -8.66 13.16
N ASP A 177 11.63 -8.36 13.80
CA ASP A 177 11.84 -7.12 14.55
C ASP A 177 12.44 -5.99 13.71
N THR A 178 12.74 -6.25 12.43
CA THR A 178 13.18 -5.22 11.49
C THR A 178 12.07 -4.17 11.28
N LEU A 179 12.45 -2.89 11.25
CA LEU A 179 11.52 -1.79 10.98
C LEU A 179 10.92 -1.94 9.58
N LEU A 180 9.59 -1.96 9.51
CA LEU A 180 8.83 -2.12 8.27
C LEU A 180 8.26 -0.80 7.77
N THR A 181 7.72 0.02 8.69
CA THR A 181 6.95 1.19 8.30
C THR A 181 6.92 2.25 9.39
N ILE A 182 6.75 3.51 8.97
CA ILE A 182 6.51 4.64 9.88
C ILE A 182 5.17 5.26 9.49
N ILE A 183 4.24 5.33 10.44
CA ILE A 183 2.90 5.92 10.24
C ILE A 183 2.82 7.22 11.05
N TYR A 184 2.57 8.32 10.35
CA TYR A 184 2.42 9.61 11.00
C TYR A 184 1.01 9.78 11.56
N THR A 185 0.94 10.21 12.83
CA THR A 185 -0.31 10.52 13.53
C THR A 185 -0.28 11.94 14.05
N SER A 186 -1.46 12.57 14.17
CA SER A 186 -1.59 13.87 14.84
C SER A 186 -1.17 13.72 16.30
N GLY A 187 -0.04 14.30 16.69
CA GLY A 187 0.39 14.32 18.08
C GLY A 187 -0.56 15.17 18.95
N ALA A 188 -0.71 14.82 20.22
CA ALA A 188 -1.45 15.63 21.20
C ALA A 188 -0.91 17.09 21.32
N THR A 189 0.31 17.32 20.88
CA THR A 189 0.99 18.63 20.85
C THR A 189 0.83 19.38 19.53
N GLY A 190 0.05 18.86 18.58
CA GLY A 190 -0.17 19.43 17.26
C GLY A 190 0.92 19.07 16.22
N THR A 191 2.10 18.62 16.62
CA THR A 191 3.15 18.19 15.69
C THR A 191 2.98 16.70 15.35
N PRO A 192 2.97 16.31 14.08
CA PRO A 192 2.86 14.91 13.69
C PRO A 192 3.99 14.05 14.26
N LYS A 193 3.66 12.85 14.73
CA LYS A 193 4.63 11.88 15.27
C LYS A 193 4.68 10.65 14.35
N GLY A 194 5.89 10.24 13.97
CA GLY A 194 6.14 9.03 13.19
C GLY A 194 6.18 7.80 14.10
N VAL A 195 5.13 7.00 14.09
CA VAL A 195 5.06 5.75 14.86
C VAL A 195 5.72 4.63 14.07
N MET A 196 6.77 4.04 14.63
CA MET A 196 7.55 2.97 14.02
C MET A 196 6.92 1.61 14.29
N HIS A 197 6.74 0.80 13.24
CA HIS A 197 6.23 -0.56 13.33
C HIS A 197 7.21 -1.55 12.69
N ALA A 198 7.56 -2.59 13.46
CA ALA A 198 8.30 -3.74 12.95
C ALA A 198 7.37 -4.70 12.19
N HIS A 199 7.94 -5.62 11.40
CA HIS A 199 7.18 -6.70 10.76
C HIS A 199 6.35 -7.48 11.76
N SER A 200 6.93 -7.84 12.92
CA SER A 200 6.26 -8.64 13.96
C SER A 200 4.97 -8.01 14.47
N SER A 201 4.97 -6.68 14.72
CA SER A 201 3.79 -5.99 15.24
C SER A 201 2.63 -5.97 14.25
N ILE A 202 2.92 -5.75 12.96
CA ILE A 202 1.92 -5.76 11.89
C ILE A 202 1.40 -7.17 11.65
N VAL A 203 2.31 -8.15 11.51
CA VAL A 203 1.95 -9.56 11.26
C VAL A 203 1.12 -10.14 12.40
N PHE A 204 1.50 -9.89 13.65
CA PHE A 204 0.74 -10.34 14.80
C PHE A 204 -0.72 -9.84 14.76
N ASN A 205 -0.91 -8.55 14.49
CA ASN A 205 -2.23 -7.94 14.48
C ASN A 205 -3.15 -8.56 13.42
N PHE A 206 -2.74 -8.61 12.16
CA PHE A 206 -3.63 -9.12 11.12
C PHE A 206 -3.85 -10.64 11.21
N LEU A 207 -2.87 -11.43 11.69
CA LEU A 207 -3.07 -12.87 11.90
C LEU A 207 -4.00 -13.16 13.09
N ALA A 208 -3.87 -12.40 14.19
CA ALA A 208 -4.77 -12.52 15.33
C ALA A 208 -6.22 -12.17 14.94
N HIS A 209 -6.40 -11.17 14.07
CA HIS A 209 -7.70 -10.77 13.54
C HIS A 209 -8.25 -11.84 12.58
N ALA A 210 -7.44 -12.32 11.64
CA ALA A 210 -7.81 -13.37 10.70
C ALA A 210 -8.28 -14.66 11.38
N ALA A 211 -7.66 -15.02 12.50
CA ALA A 211 -8.02 -16.23 13.28
C ALA A 211 -9.43 -16.17 13.89
N GLN A 212 -10.02 -14.98 14.03
CA GLN A 212 -11.35 -14.77 14.62
C GLN A 212 -12.46 -14.65 13.57
N GLN A 213 -12.11 -14.65 12.28
CA GLN A 213 -13.06 -14.39 11.21
C GLN A 213 -13.51 -15.68 10.51
N CYS A 214 -14.81 -15.74 10.19
CA CYS A 214 -15.40 -16.81 9.37
C CYS A 214 -15.33 -16.49 7.87
N LYS A 215 -14.26 -15.83 7.41
CA LYS A 215 -14.04 -15.44 6.03
C LYS A 215 -13.21 -16.49 5.30
N ASN A 216 -13.36 -16.57 3.99
CA ASN A 216 -12.58 -17.49 3.16
C ASN A 216 -12.20 -16.83 1.82
N SER A 217 -11.36 -17.50 1.05
CA SER A 217 -10.79 -16.99 -0.20
C SER A 217 -11.78 -16.75 -1.34
N SER A 218 -13.05 -17.19 -1.21
CA SER A 218 -14.08 -16.89 -2.23
C SER A 218 -14.67 -15.50 -2.11
N HIS A 219 -14.48 -14.83 -0.97
CA HIS A 219 -15.03 -13.51 -0.69
C HIS A 219 -14.33 -12.40 -1.47
N ARG A 220 -15.09 -11.30 -1.70
CA ARG A 220 -14.63 -10.03 -2.30
C ARG A 220 -14.92 -8.89 -1.33
N TYR A 221 -13.92 -8.07 -1.07
CA TYR A 221 -14.05 -6.91 -0.19
C TYR A 221 -13.77 -5.62 -0.94
N LEU A 222 -14.58 -4.60 -0.67
CA LEU A 222 -14.33 -3.25 -1.14
C LEU A 222 -13.54 -2.47 -0.08
N SER A 223 -12.34 -1.99 -0.46
CA SER A 223 -11.48 -1.15 0.36
C SER A 223 -11.65 0.31 -0.03
N PHE A 224 -11.97 1.18 0.92
CA PHE A 224 -12.15 2.61 0.70
C PHE A 224 -11.68 3.51 1.86
N LEU A 225 -11.46 2.96 3.06
CA LEU A 225 -10.80 3.71 4.12
C LEU A 225 -9.31 3.87 3.77
N PRO A 226 -8.65 4.98 4.13
CA PRO A 226 -7.28 5.23 3.69
C PRO A 226 -6.29 4.17 4.17
N LEU A 227 -5.54 3.56 3.23
CA LEU A 227 -4.50 2.55 3.51
C LEU A 227 -3.31 3.11 4.30
N CYS A 228 -3.12 4.42 4.32
CA CYS A 228 -2.11 5.07 5.18
C CYS A 228 -2.47 5.00 6.68
N LEU A 229 -3.71 4.66 7.02
CA LEU A 229 -4.17 4.47 8.41
C LEU A 229 -4.04 3.00 8.81
N ILE A 230 -3.54 2.76 10.02
CA ILE A 230 -3.22 1.40 10.49
C ILE A 230 -4.42 0.45 10.46
N TYR A 231 -5.63 0.95 10.69
CA TYR A 231 -6.85 0.13 10.68
C TYR A 231 -7.09 -0.52 9.32
N GLU A 232 -7.25 0.27 8.26
CA GLU A 232 -7.50 -0.27 6.92
C GLU A 232 -6.33 -1.09 6.41
N ARG A 233 -5.10 -0.67 6.72
CA ARG A 233 -3.89 -1.39 6.36
C ARG A 233 -3.85 -2.79 6.99
N THR A 234 -4.23 -2.92 8.27
CA THR A 234 -4.33 -4.21 8.95
C THR A 234 -5.37 -5.12 8.30
N MET A 235 -6.55 -4.56 7.96
CA MET A 235 -7.60 -5.29 7.25
C MET A 235 -7.14 -5.74 5.86
N ASN A 236 -6.45 -4.89 5.13
CA ASN A 236 -5.88 -5.21 3.84
C ASN A 236 -4.92 -6.43 3.89
N TYR A 237 -4.08 -6.52 4.91
CA TYR A 237 -3.21 -7.68 5.10
C TYR A 237 -3.95 -8.91 5.61
N GLU A 238 -4.96 -8.73 6.48
CA GLU A 238 -5.84 -9.82 6.89
C GLU A 238 -6.47 -10.49 5.67
N PHE A 239 -7.07 -9.70 4.77
CA PHE A 239 -7.71 -10.21 3.57
C PHE A 239 -6.72 -10.93 2.66
N GLN A 240 -5.54 -10.38 2.46
CA GLN A 240 -4.47 -11.06 1.73
C GLN A 240 -4.08 -12.38 2.40
N SER A 241 -3.97 -12.42 3.73
CA SER A 241 -3.60 -13.63 4.47
C SER A 241 -4.60 -14.78 4.32
N LEU A 242 -5.85 -14.46 4.02
CA LEU A 242 -6.97 -15.38 3.78
C LEU A 242 -7.25 -15.62 2.28
N GLY A 243 -6.49 -15.00 1.37
CA GLY A 243 -6.70 -15.09 -0.08
C GLY A 243 -7.98 -14.43 -0.57
N ILE A 244 -8.51 -13.46 0.18
CA ILE A 244 -9.72 -12.70 -0.16
C ILE A 244 -9.36 -11.67 -1.23
N SER A 245 -10.21 -11.52 -2.25
CA SER A 245 -10.04 -10.50 -3.28
C SER A 245 -10.35 -9.11 -2.75
N ILE A 246 -9.44 -8.16 -2.98
CA ILE A 246 -9.59 -6.77 -2.53
C ILE A 246 -9.77 -5.86 -3.74
N TYR A 247 -10.88 -5.15 -3.75
CA TYR A 247 -11.22 -4.16 -4.76
C TYR A 247 -11.12 -2.76 -4.15
N TYR A 248 -10.36 -1.87 -4.77
CA TYR A 248 -10.14 -0.51 -4.26
C TYR A 248 -11.11 0.47 -4.93
N ALA A 249 -11.95 1.12 -4.13
CA ALA A 249 -12.87 2.15 -4.63
C ALA A 249 -12.09 3.38 -5.13
N GLU A 250 -12.56 3.99 -6.22
CA GLU A 250 -11.92 5.20 -6.76
C GLU A 250 -12.00 6.38 -5.78
N ASN A 251 -13.15 6.53 -5.11
CA ASN A 251 -13.39 7.57 -4.11
C ASN A 251 -14.67 7.27 -3.30
N MET A 252 -14.92 8.06 -2.27
CA MET A 252 -16.10 7.91 -1.39
C MET A 252 -17.45 8.03 -2.11
N GLY A 253 -17.50 8.75 -3.22
CA GLY A 253 -18.73 8.92 -4.01
C GLY A 253 -19.12 7.69 -4.83
N THR A 254 -18.16 6.81 -5.11
CA THR A 254 -18.38 5.61 -5.96
C THR A 254 -18.72 4.36 -5.17
N ILE A 255 -18.63 4.37 -3.82
CA ILE A 255 -18.74 3.19 -2.96
C ILE A 255 -20.02 2.37 -3.26
N ALA A 256 -21.19 3.00 -3.31
CA ALA A 256 -22.45 2.28 -3.52
C ALA A 256 -22.51 1.58 -4.88
N ARG A 257 -22.00 2.23 -5.93
CA ARG A 257 -21.87 1.63 -7.27
C ARG A 257 -20.86 0.49 -7.25
N ASP A 258 -19.70 0.72 -6.66
CA ASP A 258 -18.60 -0.23 -6.65
C ASP A 258 -18.95 -1.50 -5.86
N LEU A 259 -19.64 -1.38 -4.71
CA LEU A 259 -20.19 -2.51 -3.96
C LEU A 259 -21.11 -3.39 -4.81
N LYS A 260 -21.99 -2.74 -5.60
CA LYS A 260 -22.92 -3.42 -6.50
C LYS A 260 -22.20 -4.08 -7.69
N ASP A 261 -21.25 -3.35 -8.28
CA ASP A 261 -20.49 -3.83 -9.46
C ASP A 261 -19.73 -5.13 -9.17
N ILE A 262 -19.08 -5.20 -8.01
CA ILE A 262 -18.26 -6.37 -7.63
C ILE A 262 -19.05 -7.42 -6.85
N GLN A 263 -20.30 -7.13 -6.47
CA GLN A 263 -21.09 -7.96 -5.55
C GLN A 263 -20.27 -8.27 -4.28
N ALA A 264 -19.83 -7.22 -3.59
CA ALA A 264 -18.96 -7.36 -2.44
C ALA A 264 -19.63 -8.15 -1.30
N ASP A 265 -18.87 -9.08 -0.71
CA ASP A 265 -19.28 -9.81 0.50
C ASP A 265 -19.16 -8.95 1.76
N GLY A 266 -18.35 -7.89 1.69
CA GLY A 266 -18.18 -6.97 2.80
C GLY A 266 -17.24 -5.80 2.50
N PHE A 267 -17.14 -4.95 3.52
CA PHE A 267 -16.22 -3.81 3.57
C PHE A 267 -15.91 -3.47 5.03
N CYS A 268 -14.84 -2.73 5.25
CA CYS A 268 -14.55 -2.15 6.55
C CYS A 268 -15.04 -0.71 6.60
N ALA A 269 -15.61 -0.32 7.72
CA ALA A 269 -16.11 1.04 7.92
C ALA A 269 -15.87 1.53 9.36
N VAL A 270 -15.81 2.84 9.51
CA VAL A 270 -15.85 3.53 10.80
C VAL A 270 -17.26 4.10 11.04
N PRO A 271 -17.66 4.36 12.30
CA PRO A 271 -19.02 4.79 12.62
C PRO A 271 -19.54 5.92 11.74
N ARG A 272 -18.73 6.94 11.50
CA ARG A 272 -19.11 8.10 10.67
C ARG A 272 -19.48 7.71 9.22
N VAL A 273 -18.84 6.69 8.66
CA VAL A 273 -19.17 6.21 7.30
C VAL A 273 -20.53 5.55 7.30
N ILE A 274 -20.83 4.73 8.31
CA ILE A 274 -22.14 4.09 8.47
C ILE A 274 -23.25 5.14 8.63
N GLU A 275 -23.03 6.16 9.46
CA GLU A 275 -23.96 7.28 9.64
C GLU A 275 -24.24 8.02 8.32
N MET A 276 -23.18 8.29 7.53
CA MET A 276 -23.35 8.92 6.22
C MET A 276 -24.11 8.04 5.22
N MET A 277 -23.88 6.73 5.23
CA MET A 277 -24.62 5.79 4.39
C MET A 277 -26.09 5.74 4.78
N TYR A 278 -26.36 5.65 6.09
CA TYR A 278 -27.72 5.65 6.63
C TYR A 278 -28.49 6.92 6.22
N LYS A 279 -27.89 8.10 6.42
CA LYS A 279 -28.50 9.37 6.04
C LYS A 279 -28.83 9.46 4.54
N LYS A 280 -27.94 8.97 3.68
CA LYS A 280 -28.23 8.91 2.23
C LYS A 280 -29.40 8.01 1.88
N LEU A 281 -29.62 6.93 2.64
CA LEU A 281 -30.78 6.06 2.46
C LEU A 281 -32.07 6.72 2.92
N GLU A 282 -32.04 7.46 4.04
CA GLU A 282 -33.19 8.25 4.50
C GLU A 282 -33.59 9.36 3.52
N ASP A 283 -32.58 10.06 2.93
CA ASP A 283 -32.82 11.15 1.97
C ASP A 283 -33.32 10.63 0.59
N ALA A 284 -33.19 9.33 0.32
CA ALA A 284 -33.59 8.71 -0.95
C ALA A 284 -34.94 7.97 -0.90
N GLY A 285 -35.55 7.79 0.29
CA GLY A 285 -36.87 7.17 0.53
C GLY A 285 -37.92 8.17 0.77
#